data_deeb377e80dcf932833ddaca5769de2c
#
_entry.id   deeb377e80dcf932833ddaca5769de2c
#
_cell.length_a   1.000
_cell.length_b   1.000
_cell.length_c   1.000
_cell.angle_alpha   90.00
_cell.angle_beta   90.00
_cell.angle_gamma   90.00
#
_symmetry.space_group_name_H-M   'P 1'
#
loop_
_entity.id
_entity.type
_entity.pdbx_description
1 polymer ?
#
loop_
_entity_poly.entity_id
_entity_poly.type
_entity_poly.pdbx_seq_one_letter_code
_entity_poly.pdbx_strand_id
1 'polypeptide(L)'
;MTTTSTTTSTGPKGFRWLYLILGIVLFVFGVGIIRHPVASYFGLAMYFSIVIIVIGISEIMNAFAGGNSRHWGWGLFIGLLDLVIGFVLLIHPIIAEDILPYIVGFILMFKSIDYIAESLQMSSLRIRGWGWIFIAGIITLFFSFMIVFYPLFGVFNIIIWTGLSFIFAGISSFVYAFVGRG
;
A
#
# COMPACT_ATOMS: atom_id res chain seq x y z
N MET A 1 26.06 -42.84 -5.48
CA MET A 1 24.75 -42.78 -6.16
C MET A 1 23.87 -41.85 -5.34
N THR A 2 23.88 -40.58 -5.68
CA THR A 2 23.02 -39.54 -5.08
C THR A 2 21.83 -39.30 -6.00
N THR A 3 20.68 -39.81 -5.62
CA THR A 3 19.42 -39.59 -6.30
C THR A 3 18.92 -38.17 -5.99
N THR A 4 19.08 -37.27 -6.93
CA THR A 4 18.48 -35.94 -6.91
C THR A 4 16.99 -36.10 -7.22
N SER A 5 16.14 -36.05 -6.19
CA SER A 5 14.69 -35.96 -6.36
C SER A 5 14.33 -34.56 -6.82
N THR A 6 14.12 -34.37 -8.11
CA THR A 6 13.47 -33.21 -8.68
C THR A 6 11.99 -33.23 -8.28
N THR A 7 11.64 -32.49 -7.24
CA THR A 7 10.23 -32.20 -6.92
C THR A 7 9.68 -31.27 -8.00
N THR A 8 9.11 -31.84 -9.05
CA THR A 8 8.24 -31.10 -9.97
C THR A 8 6.96 -30.74 -9.23
N SER A 9 6.86 -29.48 -8.75
CA SER A 9 5.62 -28.95 -8.24
C SER A 9 4.65 -28.72 -9.41
N THR A 10 3.88 -29.76 -9.73
CA THR A 10 2.72 -29.64 -10.60
C THR A 10 1.64 -28.85 -9.85
N GLY A 11 1.63 -27.54 -9.99
CA GLY A 11 0.51 -26.70 -9.57
C GLY A 11 -0.77 -27.16 -10.27
N PRO A 12 -1.92 -27.24 -9.55
CA PRO A 12 -3.16 -27.78 -10.08
C PRO A 12 -3.61 -27.01 -11.32
N LYS A 13 -3.83 -27.70 -12.42
CA LYS A 13 -4.27 -27.17 -13.72
C LYS A 13 -5.58 -26.35 -13.67
N GLY A 14 -6.33 -26.44 -12.56
CA GLY A 14 -7.57 -25.69 -12.31
C GLY A 14 -7.36 -24.21 -11.90
N PHE A 15 -6.13 -23.79 -11.55
CA PHE A 15 -5.88 -22.45 -11.02
C PHE A 15 -5.63 -21.40 -12.09
N ARG A 16 -5.39 -21.78 -13.32
CA ARG A 16 -4.94 -20.90 -14.42
C ARG A 16 -6.04 -19.97 -14.95
N TRP A 17 -7.25 -20.48 -15.10
CA TRP A 17 -8.38 -19.67 -15.55
C TRP A 17 -8.79 -18.62 -14.50
N LEU A 18 -8.52 -18.91 -13.21
CA LEU A 18 -8.69 -17.92 -12.14
C LEU A 18 -7.76 -16.71 -12.31
N TYR A 19 -6.48 -16.94 -12.66
CA TYR A 19 -5.54 -15.84 -12.96
C TYR A 19 -5.97 -15.04 -14.20
N LEU A 20 -6.59 -15.69 -15.18
CA LEU A 20 -7.09 -15.04 -16.38
C LEU A 20 -8.29 -14.15 -16.05
N ILE A 21 -9.26 -14.67 -15.31
CA ILE A 21 -10.42 -13.90 -14.85
C ILE A 21 -9.96 -12.76 -13.93
N LEU A 22 -9.10 -13.06 -12.96
CA LEU A 22 -8.54 -12.06 -12.05
C LEU A 22 -7.83 -10.95 -12.82
N GLY A 23 -7.01 -11.30 -13.82
CA GLY A 23 -6.32 -10.34 -14.68
C GLY A 23 -7.27 -9.40 -15.41
N ILE A 24 -8.33 -9.94 -16.00
CA ILE A 24 -9.36 -9.15 -16.70
C ILE A 24 -10.11 -8.25 -15.72
N VAL A 25 -10.53 -8.79 -14.58
CA VAL A 25 -11.26 -8.03 -13.55
C VAL A 25 -10.41 -6.87 -13.03
N LEU A 26 -9.13 -7.12 -12.66
CA LEU A 26 -8.22 -6.10 -12.18
C LEU A 26 -7.96 -5.02 -13.25
N PHE A 27 -7.78 -5.44 -14.51
CA PHE A 27 -7.56 -4.50 -15.60
C PHE A 27 -8.77 -3.59 -15.83
N VAL A 28 -9.98 -4.15 -15.90
CA VAL A 28 -11.22 -3.40 -16.06
C VAL A 28 -11.45 -2.47 -14.87
N PHE A 29 -11.16 -2.95 -13.65
CA PHE A 29 -11.27 -2.16 -12.43
C PHE A 29 -10.29 -0.97 -12.43
N GLY A 30 -9.03 -1.19 -12.83
CA GLY A 30 -8.03 -0.13 -12.96
C GLY A 30 -8.41 0.94 -13.97
N VAL A 31 -8.94 0.55 -15.14
CA VAL A 31 -9.46 1.49 -16.14
C VAL A 31 -10.68 2.23 -15.60
N GLY A 32 -11.57 1.55 -14.85
CA GLY A 32 -12.73 2.15 -14.19
C GLY A 32 -12.34 3.25 -13.19
N ILE A 33 -11.30 3.01 -12.39
CA ILE A 33 -10.75 3.98 -11.43
C ILE A 33 -10.34 5.28 -12.14
N ILE A 34 -9.65 5.18 -13.26
CA ILE A 34 -9.18 6.35 -14.00
C ILE A 34 -10.33 7.08 -14.70
N ARG A 35 -11.36 6.35 -15.15
CA ARG A 35 -12.52 6.93 -15.83
C ARG A 35 -13.49 7.65 -14.89
N HIS A 36 -13.63 7.20 -13.66
CA HIS A 36 -14.54 7.75 -12.67
C HIS A 36 -13.79 8.18 -11.40
N PRO A 37 -12.94 9.22 -11.49
CA PRO A 37 -12.02 9.59 -10.42
C PRO A 37 -12.73 9.91 -9.09
N VAL A 38 -13.84 10.64 -9.12
CA VAL A 38 -14.56 11.02 -7.88
C VAL A 38 -15.15 9.81 -7.18
N ALA A 39 -15.88 8.95 -7.92
CA ALA A 39 -16.47 7.74 -7.33
C ALA A 39 -15.41 6.76 -6.81
N SER A 40 -14.29 6.66 -7.54
CA SER A 40 -13.17 5.79 -7.14
C SER A 40 -12.46 6.32 -5.90
N TYR A 41 -12.30 7.62 -5.79
CA TYR A 41 -11.68 8.24 -4.63
C TYR A 41 -12.54 8.05 -3.37
N PHE A 42 -13.87 8.21 -3.49
CA PHE A 42 -14.81 7.89 -2.42
C PHE A 42 -14.68 6.42 -1.97
N GLY A 43 -14.63 5.48 -2.91
CA GLY A 43 -14.41 4.06 -2.62
C GLY A 43 -13.08 3.79 -1.94
N LEU A 44 -12.00 4.48 -2.35
CA LEU A 44 -10.69 4.39 -1.72
C LEU A 44 -10.69 4.94 -0.28
N ALA A 45 -11.40 6.05 -0.04
CA ALA A 45 -11.54 6.62 1.30
C ALA A 45 -12.28 5.67 2.24
N MET A 46 -13.37 5.04 1.78
CA MET A 46 -14.08 4.00 2.54
C MET A 46 -13.18 2.78 2.81
N TYR A 47 -12.47 2.29 1.79
CA TYR A 47 -11.52 1.19 1.95
C TYR A 47 -10.45 1.52 2.98
N PHE A 48 -9.89 2.73 2.93
CA PHE A 48 -8.89 3.19 3.89
C PHE A 48 -9.43 3.22 5.33
N SER A 49 -10.67 3.66 5.51
CA SER A 49 -11.35 3.65 6.82
C SER A 49 -11.46 2.22 7.39
N ILE A 50 -11.82 1.25 6.54
CA ILE A 50 -11.88 -0.17 6.93
C ILE A 50 -10.50 -0.69 7.32
N VAL A 51 -9.46 -0.33 6.56
CA VAL A 51 -8.07 -0.74 6.86
C VAL A 51 -7.63 -0.21 8.23
N ILE A 52 -7.93 1.05 8.56
CA ILE A 52 -7.61 1.63 9.87
C ILE A 52 -8.33 0.84 10.99
N ILE A 53 -9.61 0.49 10.82
CA ILE A 53 -10.34 -0.34 11.79
C ILE A 53 -9.64 -1.69 12.00
N VAL A 54 -9.25 -2.36 10.92
CA VAL A 54 -8.57 -3.66 10.98
C VAL A 54 -7.21 -3.54 11.68
N ILE A 55 -6.45 -2.47 11.41
CA ILE A 55 -5.19 -2.17 12.09
C ILE A 55 -5.45 -1.97 13.59
N GLY A 56 -6.42 -1.13 13.95
CA GLY A 56 -6.77 -0.89 15.35
C GLY A 56 -7.17 -2.16 16.11
N ILE A 57 -7.98 -3.03 15.50
CA ILE A 57 -8.32 -4.35 16.07
C ILE A 57 -7.05 -5.20 16.24
N SER A 58 -6.18 -5.24 15.24
CA SER A 58 -4.93 -5.99 15.27
C SER A 58 -4.00 -5.50 16.39
N GLU A 59 -3.89 -4.19 16.59
CA GLU A 59 -3.09 -3.60 17.67
C GLU A 59 -3.66 -3.92 19.06
N ILE A 60 -4.98 -3.86 19.23
CA ILE A 60 -5.63 -4.27 20.45
C ILE A 60 -5.37 -5.76 20.74
N MET A 61 -5.53 -6.62 19.74
CA MET A 61 -5.24 -8.05 19.89
C MET A 61 -3.78 -8.29 20.26
N ASN A 62 -2.84 -7.61 19.61
CA ASN A 62 -1.41 -7.69 19.92
C ASN A 62 -1.09 -7.18 21.34
N ALA A 63 -1.75 -6.11 21.79
CA ALA A 63 -1.59 -5.60 23.14
C ALA A 63 -2.01 -6.65 24.19
N PHE A 64 -3.10 -7.38 23.96
CA PHE A 64 -3.53 -8.46 24.86
C PHE A 64 -2.67 -9.72 24.75
N ALA A 65 -2.20 -10.08 23.53
CA ALA A 65 -1.36 -11.26 23.30
C ALA A 65 0.06 -11.08 23.84
N GLY A 66 0.57 -9.85 23.86
CA GLY A 66 1.95 -9.52 24.25
C GLY A 66 2.20 -9.57 25.77
N GLY A 67 1.24 -9.99 26.61
CA GLY A 67 1.27 -10.19 28.05
C GLY A 67 2.37 -9.38 28.75
N ASN A 68 2.14 -8.53 29.69
CA ASN A 68 3.10 -7.87 30.59
C ASN A 68 4.31 -7.12 29.95
N SER A 69 4.29 -6.82 28.64
CA SER A 69 5.32 -5.97 28.05
C SER A 69 5.12 -4.52 28.54
N ARG A 70 6.22 -3.84 28.87
CA ARG A 70 6.22 -2.46 29.43
C ARG A 70 5.44 -1.43 28.61
N HIS A 71 5.01 -1.80 27.40
CA HIS A 71 4.35 -0.92 26.43
C HIS A 71 2.95 -1.40 25.99
N TRP A 72 2.37 -2.42 26.67
CA TRP A 72 1.05 -2.95 26.29
C TRP A 72 -0.06 -1.88 26.34
N GLY A 73 0.00 -1.01 27.36
CA GLY A 73 -0.97 0.08 27.51
C GLY A 73 -0.89 1.12 26.40
N TRP A 74 0.31 1.36 25.85
CA TRP A 74 0.49 2.26 24.70
C TRP A 74 -0.08 1.65 23.42
N GLY A 75 0.16 0.37 23.15
CA GLY A 75 -0.44 -0.34 22.03
C GLY A 75 -1.96 -0.39 22.09
N LEU A 76 -2.51 -0.63 23.28
CA LEU A 76 -3.96 -0.63 23.51
C LEU A 76 -4.57 0.76 23.27
N PHE A 77 -3.90 1.83 23.73
CA PHE A 77 -4.34 3.20 23.52
C PHE A 77 -4.35 3.56 22.02
N ILE A 78 -3.28 3.23 21.28
CA ILE A 78 -3.20 3.47 19.83
C ILE A 78 -4.27 2.66 19.10
N GLY A 79 -4.40 1.37 19.38
CA GLY A 79 -5.39 0.51 18.73
C GLY A 79 -6.82 0.97 18.98
N LEU A 80 -7.14 1.46 20.20
CA LEU A 80 -8.45 2.04 20.49
C LEU A 80 -8.66 3.35 19.75
N LEU A 81 -7.64 4.19 19.64
CA LEU A 81 -7.68 5.45 18.91
C LEU A 81 -7.89 5.21 17.41
N ASP A 82 -7.17 4.26 16.83
CA ASP A 82 -7.32 3.87 15.41
C ASP A 82 -8.72 3.31 15.15
N LEU A 83 -9.25 2.50 16.07
CA LEU A 83 -10.60 1.96 15.94
C LEU A 83 -11.66 3.07 15.95
N VAL A 84 -11.54 4.03 16.86
CA VAL A 84 -12.45 5.18 16.93
C VAL A 84 -12.34 6.05 15.68
N ILE A 85 -11.12 6.38 15.24
CA ILE A 85 -10.88 7.18 14.05
C ILE A 85 -11.42 6.46 12.81
N GLY A 86 -11.10 5.19 12.63
CA GLY A 86 -11.56 4.41 11.49
C GLY A 86 -13.08 4.31 11.42
N PHE A 87 -13.75 4.18 12.57
CA PHE A 87 -15.20 4.15 12.65
C PHE A 87 -15.83 5.50 12.32
N VAL A 88 -15.27 6.60 12.81
CA VAL A 88 -15.72 7.97 12.48
C VAL A 88 -15.54 8.24 10.98
N LEU A 89 -14.41 7.86 10.40
CA LEU A 89 -14.16 8.02 8.96
C LEU A 89 -15.10 7.16 8.09
N LEU A 90 -15.48 5.97 8.57
CA LEU A 90 -16.40 5.09 7.86
C LEU A 90 -17.83 5.65 7.84
N ILE A 91 -18.26 6.27 8.93
CA ILE A 91 -19.60 6.91 9.03
C ILE A 91 -19.62 8.23 8.24
N HIS A 92 -18.49 8.94 8.19
CA HIS A 92 -18.36 10.23 7.52
C HIS A 92 -17.36 10.15 6.37
N PRO A 93 -17.70 9.51 5.24
CA PRO A 93 -16.76 9.29 4.15
C PRO A 93 -16.27 10.59 3.50
N ILE A 94 -17.03 11.68 3.56
CA ILE A 94 -16.60 13.01 3.09
C ILE A 94 -15.37 13.48 3.90
N ILE A 95 -15.38 13.28 5.22
CA ILE A 95 -14.22 13.61 6.07
C ILE A 95 -13.03 12.73 5.72
N ALA A 96 -13.28 11.45 5.42
CA ALA A 96 -12.22 10.52 5.00
C ALA A 96 -11.58 10.96 3.67
N GLU A 97 -12.37 11.45 2.71
CA GLU A 97 -11.87 12.00 1.44
C GLU A 97 -10.96 13.21 1.66
N ASP A 98 -11.36 14.14 2.52
CA ASP A 98 -10.60 15.36 2.78
C ASP A 98 -9.29 15.07 3.54
N ILE A 99 -9.28 14.11 4.46
CA ILE A 99 -8.13 13.78 5.31
C ILE A 99 -7.12 12.88 4.59
N LEU A 100 -7.57 12.01 3.68
CA LEU A 100 -6.73 11.01 3.02
C LEU A 100 -5.46 11.60 2.37
N PRO A 101 -5.48 12.70 1.62
CA PRO A 101 -4.28 13.26 1.00
C PRO A 101 -3.26 13.73 2.04
N TYR A 102 -3.72 14.31 3.15
CA TYR A 102 -2.84 14.75 4.23
C TYR A 102 -2.13 13.58 4.90
N ILE A 103 -2.86 12.49 5.19
CA ILE A 103 -2.25 11.28 5.76
C ILE A 103 -1.19 10.73 4.81
N VAL A 104 -1.52 10.60 3.52
CA VAL A 104 -0.56 10.13 2.51
C VAL A 104 0.64 11.07 2.41
N GLY A 105 0.41 12.39 2.39
CA GLY A 105 1.47 13.38 2.37
C GLY A 105 2.41 13.26 3.57
N PHE A 106 1.87 13.11 4.78
CA PHE A 106 2.69 12.91 5.99
C PHE A 106 3.46 11.58 5.96
N ILE A 107 2.83 10.48 5.56
CA ILE A 107 3.52 9.19 5.42
C ILE A 107 4.68 9.30 4.42
N LEU A 108 4.48 9.94 3.28
CA LEU A 108 5.53 10.16 2.28
C LEU A 108 6.65 11.06 2.81
N MET A 109 6.31 12.06 3.65
CA MET A 109 7.30 12.92 4.28
C MET A 109 8.21 12.12 5.21
N PHE A 110 7.67 11.26 6.08
CA PHE A 110 8.47 10.38 6.92
C PHE A 110 9.29 9.38 6.11
N LYS A 111 8.68 8.77 5.08
CA LYS A 111 9.41 7.87 4.17
C LYS A 111 10.56 8.56 3.44
N SER A 112 10.41 9.81 3.05
CA SER A 112 11.48 10.56 2.39
C SER A 112 12.67 10.81 3.34
N ILE A 113 12.40 11.09 4.61
CA ILE A 113 13.44 11.22 5.64
C ILE A 113 14.19 9.88 5.81
N ASP A 114 13.45 8.76 5.87
CA ASP A 114 14.05 7.42 5.95
C ASP A 114 14.96 7.16 4.74
N TYR A 115 14.52 7.44 3.50
CA TYR A 115 15.34 7.27 2.30
C TYR A 115 16.60 8.13 2.31
N ILE A 116 16.51 9.38 2.78
CA ILE A 116 17.67 10.26 2.91
C ILE A 116 18.63 9.69 3.96
N ALA A 117 18.14 9.27 5.13
CA ALA A 117 18.95 8.69 6.18
C ALA A 117 19.64 7.40 5.74
N GLU A 118 18.91 6.50 5.07
CA GLU A 118 19.44 5.25 4.50
C GLU A 118 20.55 5.53 3.46
N SER A 119 20.31 6.50 2.57
CA SER A 119 21.30 6.86 1.54
C SER A 119 22.60 7.38 2.14
N LEU A 120 22.52 8.18 3.23
CA LEU A 120 23.70 8.66 3.94
C LEU A 120 24.46 7.55 4.64
N GLN A 121 23.78 6.56 5.23
CA GLN A 121 24.40 5.35 5.76
C GLN A 121 25.11 4.55 4.67
N MET A 122 24.45 4.33 3.53
CA MET A 122 25.06 3.64 2.37
C MET A 122 26.29 4.38 1.85
N SER A 123 26.26 5.72 1.84
CA SER A 123 27.40 6.55 1.47
C SER A 123 28.59 6.35 2.41
N SER A 124 28.34 6.30 3.72
CA SER A 124 29.40 6.07 4.73
C SER A 124 30.05 4.69 4.60
N LEU A 125 29.27 3.69 4.17
CA LEU A 125 29.72 2.32 3.90
C LEU A 125 30.32 2.15 2.49
N ARG A 126 30.44 3.22 1.71
CA ARG A 126 30.95 3.24 0.33
C ARG A 126 30.20 2.28 -0.63
N ILE A 127 28.91 2.03 -0.39
CA ILE A 127 28.06 1.19 -1.23
C ILE A 127 27.72 1.95 -2.52
N ARG A 128 27.92 1.32 -3.69
CA ARG A 128 27.60 1.92 -4.98
C ARG A 128 26.08 2.08 -5.12
N GLY A 129 25.64 3.25 -5.61
CA GLY A 129 24.23 3.52 -5.90
C GLY A 129 23.49 4.36 -4.84
N TRP A 130 24.12 4.74 -3.73
CA TRP A 130 23.52 5.56 -2.68
C TRP A 130 22.92 6.87 -3.22
N GLY A 131 23.53 7.46 -4.25
CA GLY A 131 23.07 8.71 -4.86
C GLY A 131 21.67 8.62 -5.47
N TRP A 132 21.27 7.46 -6.01
CA TRP A 132 19.92 7.27 -6.53
C TRP A 132 18.86 7.28 -5.44
N ILE A 133 19.16 6.65 -4.29
CA ILE A 133 18.26 6.64 -3.12
C ILE A 133 18.16 8.04 -2.52
N PHE A 134 19.28 8.79 -2.48
CA PHE A 134 19.29 10.17 -2.02
C PHE A 134 18.40 11.07 -2.88
N ILE A 135 18.56 11.00 -4.21
CA ILE A 135 17.73 11.77 -5.15
C ILE A 135 16.26 11.37 -5.02
N ALA A 136 15.97 10.07 -4.93
CA ALA A 136 14.61 9.58 -4.70
C ALA A 136 14.01 10.13 -3.40
N GLY A 137 14.79 10.18 -2.31
CA GLY A 137 14.38 10.78 -1.04
C GLY A 137 14.03 12.26 -1.18
N ILE A 138 14.86 13.05 -1.85
CA ILE A 138 14.59 14.48 -2.09
C ILE A 138 13.36 14.69 -2.96
N ILE A 139 13.21 13.93 -4.03
CA ILE A 139 12.05 14.01 -4.90
C ILE A 139 10.78 13.65 -4.12
N THR A 140 10.81 12.57 -3.34
CA THR A 140 9.67 12.16 -2.50
C THR A 140 9.32 13.23 -1.47
N LEU A 141 10.31 13.87 -0.86
CA LEU A 141 10.11 14.98 0.06
C LEU A 141 9.40 16.15 -0.62
N PHE A 142 9.84 16.53 -1.80
CA PHE A 142 9.21 17.60 -2.57
C PHE A 142 7.75 17.28 -2.92
N PHE A 143 7.49 16.06 -3.37
CA PHE A 143 6.12 15.61 -3.67
C PHE A 143 5.25 15.56 -2.42
N SER A 144 5.79 15.15 -1.26
CA SER A 144 5.03 15.13 -0.01
C SER A 144 4.57 16.52 0.41
N PHE A 145 5.46 17.52 0.33
CA PHE A 145 5.08 18.91 0.57
C PHE A 145 4.01 19.38 -0.42
N MET A 146 4.16 19.03 -1.70
CA MET A 146 3.19 19.41 -2.71
C MET A 146 1.80 18.82 -2.43
N ILE A 147 1.73 17.58 -1.93
CA ILE A 147 0.47 16.94 -1.53
C ILE A 147 -0.14 17.64 -0.30
N VAL A 148 0.67 17.98 0.71
CA VAL A 148 0.18 18.62 1.93
C VAL A 148 -0.33 20.04 1.67
N PHE A 149 0.36 20.82 0.82
CA PHE A 149 -0.07 22.18 0.50
C PHE A 149 -1.18 22.25 -0.56
N TYR A 150 -1.23 21.27 -1.47
CA TYR A 150 -2.22 21.16 -2.54
C TYR A 150 -2.88 19.78 -2.50
N PRO A 151 -3.87 19.57 -1.59
CA PRO A 151 -4.47 18.24 -1.39
C PRO A 151 -5.12 17.67 -2.67
N LEU A 152 -5.64 18.52 -3.55
CA LEU A 152 -6.16 18.08 -4.86
C LEU A 152 -5.11 17.38 -5.71
N PHE A 153 -3.85 17.82 -5.65
CA PHE A 153 -2.74 17.14 -6.32
C PHE A 153 -2.54 15.74 -5.73
N GLY A 154 -2.68 15.60 -4.40
CA GLY A 154 -2.63 14.31 -3.70
C GLY A 154 -3.76 13.38 -4.15
N VAL A 155 -4.98 13.88 -4.25
CA VAL A 155 -6.15 13.13 -4.75
C VAL A 155 -5.89 12.55 -6.13
N PHE A 156 -5.49 13.40 -7.09
CA PHE A 156 -5.18 12.95 -8.45
C PHE A 156 -4.05 11.92 -8.49
N ASN A 157 -3.00 12.13 -7.69
CA ASN A 157 -1.88 11.19 -7.59
C ASN A 157 -2.34 9.82 -7.07
N ILE A 158 -3.11 9.79 -5.99
CA ILE A 158 -3.63 8.56 -5.41
C ILE A 158 -4.47 7.80 -6.45
N ILE A 159 -5.38 8.47 -7.15
CA ILE A 159 -6.24 7.85 -8.15
C ILE A 159 -5.41 7.27 -9.31
N ILE A 160 -4.49 8.06 -9.87
CA ILE A 160 -3.69 7.65 -11.02
C ILE A 160 -2.80 6.46 -10.66
N TRP A 161 -2.05 6.53 -9.55
CA TRP A 161 -1.17 5.45 -9.14
C TRP A 161 -1.91 4.19 -8.74
N THR A 162 -3.06 4.31 -8.09
CA THR A 162 -3.91 3.17 -7.76
C THR A 162 -4.47 2.53 -9.01
N GLY A 163 -5.04 3.32 -9.93
CA GLY A 163 -5.56 2.80 -11.20
C GLY A 163 -4.46 2.13 -12.03
N LEU A 164 -3.28 2.74 -12.12
CA LEU A 164 -2.13 2.18 -12.83
C LEU A 164 -1.65 0.87 -12.20
N SER A 165 -1.60 0.80 -10.86
CA SER A 165 -1.24 -0.42 -10.14
C SER A 165 -2.19 -1.57 -10.44
N PHE A 166 -3.50 -1.31 -10.48
CA PHE A 166 -4.50 -2.33 -10.86
C PHE A 166 -4.37 -2.77 -12.32
N ILE A 167 -4.07 -1.84 -13.24
CA ILE A 167 -3.82 -2.17 -14.65
C ILE A 167 -2.59 -3.07 -14.76
N PHE A 168 -1.47 -2.71 -14.14
CA PHE A 168 -0.26 -3.53 -14.14
C PHE A 168 -0.46 -4.89 -13.48
N ALA A 169 -1.16 -4.94 -12.35
CA ALA A 169 -1.50 -6.20 -11.69
C ALA A 169 -2.38 -7.08 -12.60
N GLY A 170 -3.34 -6.48 -13.31
CA GLY A 170 -4.18 -7.17 -14.29
C GLY A 170 -3.38 -7.75 -15.44
N ILE A 171 -2.48 -6.96 -16.04
CA ILE A 171 -1.59 -7.40 -17.11
C ILE A 171 -0.66 -8.50 -16.62
N SER A 172 -0.06 -8.34 -15.44
CA SER A 172 0.83 -9.35 -14.86
C SER A 172 0.10 -10.68 -14.64
N SER A 173 -1.10 -10.63 -14.06
CA SER A 173 -1.93 -11.83 -13.83
C SER A 173 -2.30 -12.50 -15.15
N PHE A 174 -2.61 -11.72 -16.18
CA PHE A 174 -2.88 -12.23 -17.52
C PHE A 174 -1.64 -12.91 -18.13
N VAL A 175 -0.48 -12.30 -18.05
CA VAL A 175 0.79 -12.88 -18.53
C VAL A 175 1.11 -14.18 -17.80
N TYR A 176 0.94 -14.23 -16.47
CA TYR A 176 1.14 -15.48 -15.71
C TYR A 176 0.21 -16.60 -16.14
N ALA A 177 -1.04 -16.29 -16.55
CA ALA A 177 -1.95 -17.30 -17.07
C ALA A 177 -1.45 -17.97 -18.37
N PHE A 178 -0.64 -17.26 -19.19
CA PHE A 178 -0.11 -17.75 -20.47
C PHE A 178 1.30 -18.32 -20.36
N VAL A 179 2.21 -17.68 -19.59
CA VAL A 179 3.63 -18.08 -19.49
C VAL A 179 3.81 -19.41 -18.77
N GLY A 180 2.91 -19.83 -17.90
CA GLY A 180 2.95 -21.15 -17.25
C GLY A 180 2.78 -22.36 -18.22
N ARG A 181 3.15 -22.21 -19.48
CA ARG A 181 3.07 -23.23 -20.54
C ARG A 181 4.41 -23.99 -20.77
N GLY A 182 5.47 -23.68 -20.02
CA GLY A 182 6.74 -24.39 -20.06
C GLY A 182 6.83 -25.51 -19.04
#